data_7f1c9d676753f2e382b9b251b7779d45
#
_entry.id   7f1c9d676753f2e382b9b251b7779d45
#
_cell.length_a   1.000
_cell.length_b   1.000
_cell.length_c   1.000
_cell.angle_alpha   90.00
_cell.angle_beta   90.00
_cell.angle_gamma   90.00
#
_symmetry.space_group_name_H-M   'P 1'
#
loop_
_entity.id
_entity.type
_entity.pdbx_description
1 polymer ?
#
loop_
_entity_poly.entity_id
_entity_poly.type
_entity_poly.pdbx_seq_one_letter_code
_entity_poly.pdbx_strand_id
1 'polypeptide(L)'
;MDTLESLIKDFDAGISERANWIERWDECYKLAMPGRTRFYDTAPGQSLTDEIFDSTAVESTAEFASRMQAGMTPPFARWFSLVAGSEIEEREKQRVNEELDLVSDYVWESMNQSNLNQELHECYIDLAVGTAVLGVEEGG
;
A
#
# COMPACT_ATOMS: atom_id res chain seq x y z
N MET A 1 -8.88 2.16 31.16
CA MET A 1 -8.87 0.68 31.16
C MET A 1 -9.76 0.11 30.05
N ASP A 2 -10.83 0.81 29.71
CA ASP A 2 -11.75 0.37 28.64
C ASP A 2 -11.14 0.29 27.23
N THR A 3 -10.03 1.02 27.00
CA THR A 3 -9.43 1.11 25.67
C THR A 3 -8.71 -0.17 25.23
N LEU A 4 -8.03 -0.88 26.13
CA LEU A 4 -7.30 -2.10 25.79
C LEU A 4 -8.24 -3.29 25.53
N GLU A 5 -9.25 -3.46 26.39
CA GLU A 5 -10.26 -4.52 26.21
C GLU A 5 -11.09 -4.29 24.94
N SER A 6 -11.41 -3.04 24.62
CA SER A 6 -12.09 -2.68 23.36
C SER A 6 -11.22 -3.01 22.15
N LEU A 7 -9.94 -2.67 22.18
CA LEU A 7 -9.00 -2.98 21.09
C LEU A 7 -8.83 -4.50 20.88
N ILE A 8 -8.74 -5.28 21.95
CA ILE A 8 -8.65 -6.74 21.84
C ILE A 8 -9.94 -7.31 21.23
N LYS A 9 -11.09 -6.84 21.68
CA LYS A 9 -12.39 -7.28 21.15
C LYS A 9 -12.54 -6.94 19.64
N ASP A 10 -12.12 -5.73 19.25
CA ASP A 10 -12.17 -5.30 17.84
C ASP A 10 -11.19 -6.12 16.99
N PHE A 11 -10.02 -6.44 17.53
CA PHE A 11 -9.05 -7.31 16.88
C PHE A 11 -9.59 -8.74 16.68
N ASP A 12 -10.18 -9.34 17.70
CA ASP A 12 -10.76 -10.69 17.63
C ASP A 12 -11.94 -10.74 16.65
N ALA A 13 -12.77 -9.69 16.62
CA ALA A 13 -13.84 -9.54 15.63
C ALA A 13 -13.27 -9.46 14.21
N GLY A 14 -12.22 -8.67 14.00
CA GLY A 14 -11.54 -8.56 12.71
C GLY A 14 -10.92 -9.89 12.25
N ILE A 15 -10.32 -10.65 13.13
CA ILE A 15 -9.81 -12.02 12.83
C ILE A 15 -10.95 -12.94 12.38
N SER A 16 -12.08 -12.90 13.09
CA SER A 16 -13.25 -13.72 12.76
C SER A 16 -13.85 -13.36 11.39
N GLU A 17 -13.97 -12.09 11.09
CA GLU A 17 -14.44 -11.63 9.77
C GLU A 17 -13.45 -11.99 8.66
N ARG A 18 -12.15 -11.83 8.89
CA ARG A 18 -11.09 -12.18 7.96
C ARG A 18 -11.10 -13.66 7.59
N ALA A 19 -11.44 -14.55 8.52
CA ALA A 19 -11.45 -15.99 8.29
C ALA A 19 -12.30 -16.40 7.08
N ASN A 20 -13.40 -15.66 6.80
CA ASN A 20 -14.27 -15.91 5.66
C ASN A 20 -13.63 -15.57 4.29
N TRP A 21 -12.53 -14.80 4.29
CA TRP A 21 -11.88 -14.32 3.08
C TRP A 21 -10.54 -15.01 2.80
N ILE A 22 -9.96 -15.68 3.79
CA ILE A 22 -8.60 -16.25 3.70
C ILE A 22 -8.47 -17.23 2.52
N GLU A 23 -9.42 -18.15 2.36
CA GLU A 23 -9.37 -19.13 1.27
C GLU A 23 -9.41 -18.45 -0.11
N ARG A 24 -10.26 -17.44 -0.26
CA ARG A 24 -10.36 -16.66 -1.50
C ARG A 24 -9.09 -15.87 -1.79
N TRP A 25 -8.52 -15.23 -0.78
CA TRP A 25 -7.27 -14.51 -0.95
C TRP A 25 -6.11 -15.45 -1.27
N ASP A 26 -6.03 -16.60 -0.62
CA ASP A 26 -5.00 -17.60 -0.91
C ASP A 26 -5.06 -18.07 -2.37
N GLU A 27 -6.25 -18.34 -2.89
CA GLU A 27 -6.44 -18.69 -4.30
C GLU A 27 -6.02 -17.55 -5.24
N CYS A 28 -6.41 -16.30 -4.93
CA CYS A 28 -6.02 -15.15 -5.71
C CYS A 28 -4.50 -14.92 -5.71
N TYR A 29 -3.85 -15.01 -4.53
CA TYR A 29 -2.40 -14.90 -4.43
C TYR A 29 -1.67 -16.02 -5.18
N LYS A 30 -2.19 -17.23 -5.12
CA LYS A 30 -1.64 -18.39 -5.81
C LYS A 30 -1.60 -18.18 -7.33
N LEU A 31 -2.63 -17.60 -7.91
CA LEU A 31 -2.75 -17.38 -9.34
C LEU A 31 -2.09 -16.08 -9.83
N ALA A 32 -2.25 -15.00 -9.08
CA ALA A 32 -1.79 -13.67 -9.48
C ALA A 32 -0.34 -13.37 -9.05
N MET A 33 0.09 -13.93 -7.92
CA MET A 33 1.40 -13.66 -7.30
C MET A 33 2.05 -14.93 -6.72
N PRO A 34 2.37 -15.93 -7.54
CA PRO A 34 2.85 -17.23 -7.07
C PRO A 34 4.15 -17.17 -6.25
N GLY A 35 4.94 -16.11 -6.42
CA GLY A 35 6.17 -15.87 -5.65
C GLY A 35 5.97 -15.25 -4.26
N ARG A 36 4.77 -14.81 -3.92
CA ARG A 36 4.47 -14.23 -2.61
C ARG A 36 4.26 -15.30 -1.55
N THR A 37 4.51 -14.94 -0.29
CA THR A 37 4.20 -15.80 0.85
C THR A 37 2.70 -16.01 0.95
N ARG A 38 2.29 -17.26 1.05
CA ARG A 38 0.89 -17.65 1.21
C ARG A 38 0.44 -17.56 2.67
N PHE A 39 -0.87 -17.56 2.89
CA PHE A 39 -1.47 -17.58 4.23
C PHE A 39 -1.27 -18.93 4.96
N TYR A 40 -0.95 -19.99 4.21
CA TYR A 40 -0.68 -21.33 4.75
C TYR A 40 0.77 -21.71 4.51
N ASP A 41 1.34 -22.44 5.48
CA ASP A 41 2.68 -22.99 5.35
C ASP A 41 2.75 -23.96 4.17
N THR A 42 3.73 -23.75 3.31
CA THR A 42 4.05 -24.66 2.22
C THR A 42 5.22 -25.54 2.63
N ALA A 43 5.17 -26.83 2.25
CA ALA A 43 6.27 -27.74 2.52
C ALA A 43 7.55 -27.28 1.78
N PRO A 44 8.74 -27.40 2.39
CA PRO A 44 9.99 -27.07 1.71
C PRO A 44 10.13 -27.87 0.40
N GLY A 45 10.40 -27.16 -0.70
CA GLY A 45 10.54 -27.77 -2.04
C GLY A 45 9.23 -28.00 -2.78
N GLN A 46 8.10 -27.60 -2.25
CA GLN A 46 6.82 -27.63 -2.98
C GLN A 46 6.85 -26.59 -4.11
N SER A 47 6.47 -27.00 -5.33
CA SER A 47 6.29 -26.08 -6.44
C SER A 47 5.09 -25.16 -6.17
N LEU A 48 5.28 -23.87 -6.41
CA LEU A 48 4.23 -22.86 -6.26
C LEU A 48 3.52 -22.55 -7.58
N THR A 49 4.00 -23.13 -8.68
CA THR A 49 3.57 -22.79 -10.05
C THR A 49 2.86 -23.94 -10.77
N ASP A 50 2.72 -25.10 -10.15
CA ASP A 50 2.19 -26.31 -10.80
C ASP A 50 0.73 -26.16 -11.27
N GLU A 51 -0.01 -25.20 -10.71
CA GLU A 51 -1.41 -24.94 -11.06
C GLU A 51 -1.56 -23.70 -11.96
N ILE A 52 -0.45 -23.09 -12.39
CA ILE A 52 -0.48 -21.91 -13.28
C ILE A 52 -0.35 -22.40 -14.71
N PHE A 53 -1.45 -22.41 -15.45
CA PHE A 53 -1.51 -22.87 -16.84
C PHE A 53 -1.23 -21.75 -17.85
N ASP A 54 -1.40 -20.49 -17.45
CA ASP A 54 -1.07 -19.31 -18.25
C ASP A 54 -0.61 -18.13 -17.37
N SER A 55 0.02 -17.12 -17.98
CA SER A 55 0.57 -15.94 -17.29
C SER A 55 -0.41 -14.77 -17.17
N THR A 56 -1.64 -14.91 -17.65
CA THR A 56 -2.58 -13.80 -17.78
C THR A 56 -2.84 -13.09 -16.44
N ALA A 57 -3.04 -13.83 -15.35
CA ALA A 57 -3.28 -13.26 -14.04
C ALA A 57 -2.05 -12.50 -13.50
N VAL A 58 -0.86 -13.08 -13.66
CA VAL A 58 0.42 -12.49 -13.24
C VAL A 58 0.71 -11.20 -14.01
N GLU A 59 0.57 -11.24 -15.33
CA GLU A 59 0.80 -10.09 -16.22
C GLU A 59 -0.21 -8.97 -15.94
N SER A 60 -1.48 -9.31 -15.76
CA SER A 60 -2.54 -8.34 -15.43
C SER A 60 -2.29 -7.66 -14.09
N THR A 61 -1.79 -8.38 -13.10
CA THR A 61 -1.44 -7.84 -11.78
C THR A 61 -0.27 -6.85 -11.88
N ALA A 62 0.77 -7.20 -12.62
CA ALA A 62 1.91 -6.32 -12.86
C ALA A 62 1.52 -5.06 -13.63
N GLU A 63 0.67 -5.21 -14.66
CA GLU A 63 0.15 -4.08 -15.42
C GLU A 63 -0.75 -3.17 -14.56
N PHE A 64 -1.62 -3.75 -13.72
CA PHE A 64 -2.44 -3.01 -12.77
C PHE A 64 -1.57 -2.17 -11.83
N ALA A 65 -0.56 -2.78 -11.18
CA ALA A 65 0.34 -2.07 -10.27
C ALA A 65 1.06 -0.90 -10.96
N SER A 66 1.58 -1.14 -12.16
CA SER A 66 2.30 -0.12 -12.94
C SER A 66 1.39 1.04 -13.34
N ARG A 67 0.16 0.77 -13.75
CA ARG A 67 -0.84 1.79 -14.10
C ARG A 67 -1.31 2.57 -12.87
N MET A 68 -1.53 1.89 -11.75
CA MET A 68 -1.89 2.54 -10.48
C MET A 68 -0.79 3.48 -10.01
N GLN A 69 0.46 3.04 -10.01
CA GLN A 69 1.59 3.88 -9.64
C GLN A 69 1.74 5.08 -10.57
N ALA A 70 1.66 4.88 -11.88
CA ALA A 70 1.77 5.96 -12.85
C ALA A 70 0.64 6.99 -12.74
N GLY A 71 -0.56 6.58 -12.34
CA GLY A 71 -1.72 7.45 -12.21
C GLY A 71 -1.89 8.12 -10.86
N MET A 72 -1.50 7.46 -9.76
CA MET A 72 -1.75 7.93 -8.41
C MET A 72 -0.50 8.50 -7.71
N THR A 73 0.64 7.87 -7.91
CA THR A 73 1.91 8.24 -7.25
C THR A 73 3.07 8.21 -8.24
N PRO A 74 3.02 9.00 -9.32
CA PRO A 74 4.08 8.99 -10.32
C PRO A 74 5.44 9.36 -9.70
N PRO A 75 6.51 8.57 -9.91
CA PRO A 75 7.80 8.81 -9.29
C PRO A 75 8.55 10.04 -9.85
N PHE A 76 8.08 10.60 -10.95
CA PHE A 76 8.72 11.71 -11.67
C PHE A 76 7.99 13.05 -11.53
N ALA A 77 6.86 13.10 -10.80
CA ALA A 77 6.08 14.32 -10.59
C ALA A 77 5.46 14.33 -9.19
N ARG A 78 5.47 15.48 -8.55
CA ARG A 78 4.81 15.68 -7.24
C ARG A 78 3.30 15.44 -7.39
N TRP A 79 2.77 14.50 -6.64
CA TRP A 79 1.38 14.06 -6.69
C TRP A 79 0.55 14.50 -5.49
N PHE A 80 1.13 15.31 -4.59
CA PHE A 80 0.45 15.90 -3.44
C PHE A 80 0.86 17.36 -3.25
N SER A 81 0.07 18.12 -2.50
CA SER A 81 0.40 19.44 -2.01
C SER A 81 -0.15 19.63 -0.60
N LEU A 82 0.58 20.38 0.22
CA LEU A 82 0.11 20.84 1.50
C LEU A 82 -0.63 22.16 1.30
N VAL A 83 -1.78 22.30 1.96
CA VAL A 83 -2.59 23.52 1.89
C VAL A 83 -3.00 23.98 3.30
N ALA A 84 -3.18 25.28 3.46
CA ALA A 84 -3.61 25.89 4.71
C ALA A 84 -4.97 25.33 5.17
N GLY A 85 -5.05 24.94 6.44
CA GLY A 85 -6.28 24.44 7.05
C GLY A 85 -7.38 25.53 7.18
N SER A 86 -8.56 25.08 7.58
CA SER A 86 -9.72 25.97 7.76
C SER A 86 -9.57 26.99 8.91
N GLU A 87 -8.66 26.74 9.85
CA GLU A 87 -8.36 27.63 10.99
C GLU A 87 -7.50 28.83 10.61
N ILE A 88 -6.91 28.87 9.43
CA ILE A 88 -6.12 30.01 8.95
C ILE A 88 -7.04 31.07 8.36
N GLU A 89 -6.86 32.33 8.78
CA GLU A 89 -7.62 33.46 8.26
C GLU A 89 -7.39 33.59 6.73
N GLU A 90 -8.47 33.91 6.00
CA GLU A 90 -8.46 33.96 4.52
C GLU A 90 -7.37 34.88 3.96
N ARG A 91 -7.12 36.01 4.64
CA ARG A 91 -6.07 36.99 4.27
C ARG A 91 -4.63 36.44 4.40
N GLU A 92 -4.41 35.39 5.21
CA GLU A 92 -3.10 34.80 5.45
C GLU A 92 -2.89 33.51 4.65
N LYS A 93 -3.96 32.90 4.16
CA LYS A 93 -3.92 31.62 3.42
C LYS A 93 -2.95 31.65 2.24
N GLN A 94 -2.92 32.72 1.49
CA GLN A 94 -2.03 32.82 0.34
C GLN A 94 -0.57 32.71 0.76
N ARG A 95 -0.14 33.47 1.75
CA ARG A 95 1.25 33.45 2.26
C ARG A 95 1.60 32.08 2.83
N VAL A 96 0.68 31.50 3.62
CA VAL A 96 0.87 30.17 4.21
C VAL A 96 0.95 29.10 3.13
N ASN A 97 0.14 29.17 2.08
CA ASN A 97 0.20 28.23 0.98
C ASN A 97 1.50 28.33 0.17
N GLU A 98 2.05 29.55 -0.02
CA GLU A 98 3.37 29.73 -0.65
C GLU A 98 4.49 29.06 0.16
N GLU A 99 4.46 29.18 1.49
CA GLU A 99 5.41 28.50 2.39
C GLU A 99 5.20 26.98 2.37
N LEU A 100 3.94 26.51 2.40
CA LEU A 100 3.61 25.07 2.35
C LEU A 100 3.96 24.42 1.00
N ASP A 101 3.96 25.17 -0.08
CA ASP A 101 4.39 24.67 -1.38
C ASP A 101 5.91 24.34 -1.38
N LEU A 102 6.73 25.21 -0.78
CA LEU A 102 8.15 24.92 -0.57
C LEU A 102 8.38 23.70 0.33
N VAL A 103 7.59 23.58 1.38
CA VAL A 103 7.64 22.37 2.25
C VAL A 103 7.22 21.12 1.48
N SER A 104 6.21 21.22 0.63
CA SER A 104 5.76 20.11 -0.22
C SER A 104 6.85 19.64 -1.17
N ASP A 105 7.62 20.56 -1.75
CA ASP A 105 8.77 20.23 -2.61
C ASP A 105 9.87 19.53 -1.81
N TYR A 106 10.19 20.03 -0.63
CA TYR A 106 11.18 19.39 0.25
C TYR A 106 10.78 17.97 0.67
N VAL A 107 9.51 17.78 1.06
CA VAL A 107 8.97 16.47 1.41
C VAL A 107 9.03 15.53 0.21
N TRP A 108 8.63 16.01 -0.98
CA TRP A 108 8.70 15.26 -2.22
C TRP A 108 10.13 14.80 -2.54
N GLU A 109 11.11 15.69 -2.43
CA GLU A 109 12.51 15.36 -2.66
C GLU A 109 13.02 14.31 -1.66
N SER A 110 12.65 14.45 -0.38
CA SER A 110 12.99 13.50 0.68
C SER A 110 12.36 12.12 0.43
N MET A 111 11.11 12.07 0.01
CA MET A 111 10.42 10.83 -0.35
C MET A 111 11.10 10.12 -1.53
N ASN A 112 11.55 10.87 -2.54
CA ASN A 112 12.24 10.30 -3.69
C ASN A 112 13.67 9.78 -3.38
N GLN A 113 14.28 10.26 -2.32
CA GLN A 113 15.57 9.75 -1.84
C GLN A 113 15.42 8.45 -1.02
N SER A 114 14.20 8.12 -0.60
CA SER A 114 13.88 6.89 0.13
C SER A 114 13.54 5.74 -0.83
N ASN A 115 13.25 4.56 -0.27
CA ASN A 115 12.73 3.41 -1.03
C ASN A 115 11.21 3.47 -1.29
N LEU A 116 10.54 4.59 -0.98
CA LEU A 116 9.08 4.72 -1.05
C LEU A 116 8.51 4.30 -2.41
N ASN A 117 9.12 4.70 -3.50
CA ASN A 117 8.62 4.38 -4.84
C ASN A 117 8.61 2.87 -5.13
N GLN A 118 9.60 2.14 -4.60
CA GLN A 118 9.66 0.70 -4.70
C GLN A 118 8.58 0.04 -3.83
N GLU A 119 8.48 0.47 -2.57
CA GLU A 119 7.50 -0.08 -1.63
C GLU A 119 6.05 0.22 -2.07
N LEU A 120 5.79 1.39 -2.65
CA LEU A 120 4.48 1.70 -3.24
C LEU A 120 4.15 0.78 -4.41
N HIS A 121 5.12 0.44 -5.26
CA HIS A 121 4.89 -0.53 -6.33
C HIS A 121 4.46 -1.90 -5.79
N GLU A 122 5.17 -2.38 -4.78
CA GLU A 122 4.83 -3.63 -4.09
C GLU A 122 3.44 -3.56 -3.42
N CYS A 123 3.10 -2.42 -2.82
CA CYS A 123 1.76 -2.18 -2.28
C CYS A 123 0.67 -2.25 -3.36
N TYR A 124 0.91 -1.68 -4.54
CA TYR A 124 -0.06 -1.77 -5.64
C TYR A 124 -0.24 -3.19 -6.18
N ILE A 125 0.81 -4.00 -6.15
CA ILE A 125 0.70 -5.43 -6.46
C ILE A 125 -0.23 -6.13 -5.45
N ASP A 126 -0.04 -5.88 -4.15
CA ASP A 126 -0.90 -6.46 -3.11
C ASP A 126 -2.36 -5.97 -3.20
N LEU A 127 -2.56 -4.70 -3.57
CA LEU A 127 -3.91 -4.12 -3.78
C LEU A 127 -4.69 -4.78 -4.93
N ALA A 128 -4.02 -5.43 -5.87
CA ALA A 128 -4.70 -6.19 -6.92
C ALA A 128 -5.52 -7.38 -6.36
N VAL A 129 -5.10 -7.92 -5.23
CA VAL A 129 -5.77 -9.05 -4.56
C VAL A 129 -6.55 -8.61 -3.33
N GLY A 130 -5.97 -7.73 -2.52
CA GLY A 130 -6.55 -7.41 -1.22
C GLY A 130 -6.09 -6.08 -0.65
N THR A 131 -5.40 -6.10 0.47
CA THR A 131 -4.99 -4.92 1.23
C THR A 131 -3.47 -4.84 1.31
N ALA A 132 -2.94 -3.66 1.04
CA ALA A 132 -1.54 -3.34 1.28
C ALA A 132 -1.38 -2.60 2.61
N VAL A 133 -0.24 -2.82 3.28
CA VAL A 133 0.14 -2.10 4.50
C VAL A 133 1.53 -1.50 4.28
N LEU A 134 1.64 -0.19 4.45
CA LEU A 134 2.89 0.55 4.37
C LEU A 134 3.31 1.00 5.76
N GLY A 135 4.50 0.62 6.19
CA GLY A 135 5.14 1.12 7.40
C GLY A 135 6.14 2.23 7.07
N VAL A 136 6.17 3.27 7.90
CA VAL A 136 7.16 4.34 7.78
C VAL A 136 8.04 4.28 9.02
N GLU A 137 9.34 4.08 8.81
CA GLU A 137 10.35 4.07 9.87
C GLU A 137 11.36 5.16 9.61
N GLU A 138 11.87 5.80 10.67
CA GLU A 138 13.01 6.71 10.54
C GLU A 138 14.25 5.88 10.20
N GLY A 139 14.85 6.17 9.05
CA GLY A 139 16.12 5.59 8.66
C GLY A 139 17.23 6.05 9.59
N GLY A 140 17.98 5.11 10.15
CA GLY A 140 19.18 5.38 10.92
C GLY A 140 20.38 5.79 10.04
#